data_3a45dc57a980ac130957bd98336ecd55
#
_entry.id   3a45dc57a980ac130957bd98336ecd55
#
_cell.length_a   1.000
_cell.length_b   1.000
_cell.length_c   1.000
_cell.angle_alpha   90.00
_cell.angle_beta   90.00
_cell.angle_gamma   90.00
#
_symmetry.space_group_name_H-M   'P 1'
#
loop_
_entity.id
_entity.type
_entity.pdbx_description
1 polymer ?
#
loop_
_entity_poly.entity_id
_entity_poly.type
_entity_poly.pdbx_seq_one_letter_code
_entity_poly.pdbx_strand_id
1 'polypeptide(L)'
;MARYVVLFDWTDQGIRNAKDTVQRVDQARSAWEPRGVRIEALYWTLGDHDIVGVIDAPDDATMAASLLELAGAGNVRTKTLRAFDEGEMQALLGQLG
;
A
#
# COMPACT_ATOMS: atom_id res chain seq x y z
N MET A 1 2.18 3.15 -14.82
CA MET A 1 2.00 2.67 -13.44
C MET A 1 1.24 3.72 -12.65
N ALA A 2 0.35 3.26 -11.80
CA ALA A 2 -0.37 4.14 -10.90
C ALA A 2 0.29 4.07 -9.51
N ARG A 3 0.34 5.20 -8.82
CA ARG A 3 0.93 5.28 -7.49
C ARG A 3 -0.14 5.45 -6.42
N TYR A 4 0.08 4.81 -5.28
CA TYR A 4 -0.84 4.84 -4.15
C TYR A 4 -0.07 5.08 -2.86
N VAL A 5 -0.66 5.89 -1.97
CA VAL A 5 -0.23 5.96 -0.59
C VAL A 5 -1.20 5.09 0.20
N VAL A 6 -0.69 4.08 0.88
CA VAL A 6 -1.51 3.13 1.62
C VAL A 6 -1.21 3.26 3.11
N LEU A 7 -2.26 3.42 3.87
CA LEU A 7 -2.22 3.49 5.32
C LEU A 7 -2.67 2.14 5.86
N PHE A 8 -1.84 1.53 6.69
CA PHE A 8 -2.11 0.20 7.25
C PHE A 8 -2.33 0.33 8.75
N ASP A 9 -3.40 -0.27 9.23
CA ASP A 9 -3.68 -0.35 10.66
C ASP A 9 -3.72 -1.81 11.07
N TRP A 10 -2.95 -2.17 12.10
CA TRP A 10 -2.99 -3.53 12.61
C TRP A 10 -4.36 -3.83 13.22
N THR A 11 -4.85 -5.03 12.95
CA THR A 11 -5.95 -5.63 13.69
C THR A 11 -5.43 -6.13 15.04
N ASP A 12 -6.32 -6.61 15.90
CA ASP A 12 -5.91 -7.26 17.14
C ASP A 12 -4.95 -8.43 16.87
N GLN A 13 -5.24 -9.22 15.84
CA GLN A 13 -4.38 -10.32 15.43
C GLN A 13 -3.00 -9.79 14.98
N GLY A 14 -3.00 -8.75 14.16
CA GLY A 14 -1.76 -8.18 13.64
C GLY A 14 -0.86 -7.62 14.72
N ILE A 15 -1.42 -6.91 15.69
CA ILE A 15 -0.61 -6.33 16.77
C ILE A 15 -0.10 -7.41 17.73
N ARG A 16 -0.89 -8.45 17.99
CA ARG A 16 -0.41 -9.58 18.81
C ARG A 16 0.79 -10.28 18.18
N ASN A 17 0.87 -10.27 16.84
CA ASN A 17 1.94 -10.89 16.06
C ASN A 17 2.88 -9.84 15.46
N ALA A 18 3.05 -8.69 16.12
CA ALA A 18 3.86 -7.59 15.61
C ALA A 18 5.32 -7.98 15.35
N LYS A 19 5.83 -8.97 16.06
CA LYS A 19 7.21 -9.47 15.87
C LYS A 19 7.46 -9.99 14.45
N ASP A 20 6.40 -10.42 13.75
CA ASP A 20 6.49 -10.97 12.40
C ASP A 20 6.27 -9.92 11.31
N THR A 21 6.13 -8.64 11.68
CA THR A 21 5.69 -7.60 10.74
C THR A 21 6.64 -7.43 9.54
N VAL A 22 7.94 -7.46 9.76
CA VAL A 22 8.92 -7.35 8.66
C VAL A 22 8.84 -8.55 7.74
N GLN A 23 8.70 -9.73 8.30
CA GLN A 23 8.55 -10.97 7.52
C GLN A 23 7.27 -10.93 6.68
N ARG A 24 6.17 -10.43 7.24
CA ARG A 24 4.92 -10.28 6.49
C ARG A 24 5.06 -9.32 5.31
N VAL A 25 5.83 -8.24 5.48
CA VAL A 25 6.12 -7.31 4.38
C VAL A 25 6.93 -8.01 3.28
N ASP A 26 7.92 -8.79 3.65
CA ASP A 26 8.74 -9.52 2.67
C ASP A 26 7.89 -10.53 1.90
N GLN A 27 6.96 -11.20 2.57
CA GLN A 27 6.02 -12.12 1.93
C GLN A 27 5.10 -11.39 0.94
N ALA A 28 4.58 -10.23 1.33
CA ALA A 28 3.75 -9.40 0.45
C ALA A 28 4.54 -8.93 -0.76
N ARG A 29 5.76 -8.48 -0.56
CA ARG A 29 6.64 -8.02 -1.63
C ARG A 29 6.84 -9.13 -2.67
N SER A 30 7.12 -10.36 -2.22
CA SER A 30 7.30 -11.51 -3.10
C SER A 30 6.01 -11.89 -3.82
N ALA A 31 4.87 -11.88 -3.12
CA ALA A 31 3.57 -12.23 -3.71
C ALA A 31 3.10 -11.22 -4.74
N TRP A 32 3.45 -9.94 -4.56
CA TRP A 32 3.00 -8.85 -5.41
C TRP A 32 3.86 -8.64 -6.65
N GLU A 33 5.11 -9.09 -6.61
CA GLU A 33 6.04 -8.90 -7.74
C GLU A 33 5.50 -9.46 -9.06
N PRO A 34 4.95 -10.70 -9.13
CA PRO A 34 4.40 -11.22 -10.38
C PRO A 34 3.21 -10.42 -10.91
N ARG A 35 2.53 -9.67 -10.05
CA ARG A 35 1.40 -8.81 -10.44
C ARG A 35 1.86 -7.44 -10.93
N GLY A 36 3.14 -7.14 -10.85
CA GLY A 36 3.67 -5.82 -11.17
C GLY A 36 3.43 -4.77 -10.09
N VAL A 37 3.09 -5.21 -8.88
CA VAL A 37 2.89 -4.32 -7.73
C VAL A 37 4.22 -4.19 -6.97
N ARG A 38 4.66 -2.95 -6.74
CA ARG A 38 5.97 -2.66 -6.18
C ARG A 38 5.86 -1.73 -4.99
N ILE A 39 6.48 -2.13 -3.88
CA ILE A 39 6.58 -1.28 -2.70
C ILE A 39 7.79 -0.37 -2.89
N GLU A 40 7.55 0.90 -3.19
CA GLU A 40 8.61 1.88 -3.43
C GLU A 40 9.19 2.41 -2.12
N ALA A 41 8.36 2.58 -1.11
CA ALA A 41 8.77 3.02 0.22
C ALA A 41 7.78 2.49 1.25
N LEU A 42 8.27 2.21 2.45
CA LEU A 42 7.43 1.73 3.53
C LEU A 42 8.04 2.13 4.87
N TYR A 43 7.19 2.62 5.76
CA TYR A 43 7.60 3.06 7.08
C TYR A 43 6.62 2.56 8.13
N TRP A 44 7.13 2.12 9.27
CA TRP A 44 6.34 1.90 10.48
C TRP A 44 6.24 3.21 11.22
N THR A 45 5.04 3.59 11.66
CA THR A 45 4.76 4.91 12.21
C THR A 45 4.14 4.83 13.59
N LEU A 46 4.24 5.93 14.33
CA LEU A 46 3.52 6.15 15.57
C LEU A 46 2.30 7.03 15.29
N GLY A 47 1.23 6.85 16.05
CA GLY A 47 0.04 7.68 15.94
C GLY A 47 -1.12 6.94 15.28
N ASP A 48 -1.85 7.63 14.43
CA ASP A 48 -3.14 7.15 13.92
C ASP A 48 -3.04 5.92 13.00
N HIS A 49 -1.87 5.71 12.40
CA HIS A 49 -1.64 4.57 11.51
C HIS A 49 -0.35 3.87 11.90
N ASP A 50 -0.30 2.57 11.67
CA ASP A 50 0.84 1.75 12.08
C ASP A 50 1.91 1.64 11.00
N ILE A 51 1.50 1.63 9.73
CA ILE A 51 2.43 1.54 8.59
C ILE A 51 1.92 2.48 7.50
N VAL A 52 2.85 3.15 6.83
CA VAL A 52 2.56 3.97 5.66
C VAL A 52 3.44 3.49 4.51
N GLY A 53 2.82 3.17 3.38
CA GLY A 53 3.54 2.70 2.20
C GLY A 53 3.27 3.54 0.97
N VAL A 54 4.27 3.63 0.11
CA VAL A 54 4.13 4.16 -1.26
C VAL A 54 4.27 2.97 -2.18
N ILE A 55 3.22 2.69 -2.95
CA ILE A 55 3.11 1.46 -3.73
C ILE A 55 2.71 1.82 -5.16
N ASP A 56 3.41 1.23 -6.13
CA ASP A 56 3.07 1.36 -7.54
C ASP A 56 2.41 0.07 -8.03
N ALA A 57 1.35 0.21 -8.81
CA ALA A 57 0.64 -0.91 -9.42
C ALA A 57 0.26 -0.59 -10.85
N PRO A 58 0.03 -1.61 -11.70
CA PRO A 58 -0.37 -1.38 -13.10
C PRO A 58 -1.68 -0.60 -13.22
N ASP A 59 -2.64 -0.89 -12.35
CA ASP A 59 -3.97 -0.27 -12.36
C ASP A 59 -4.66 -0.44 -11.01
N ASP A 60 -5.80 0.23 -10.86
CA ASP A 60 -6.57 0.22 -9.61
C ASP A 60 -7.08 -1.17 -9.25
N ALA A 61 -7.51 -1.94 -10.24
CA ALA A 61 -8.05 -3.28 -10.00
C ALA A 61 -6.99 -4.22 -9.43
N THR A 62 -5.77 -4.16 -9.97
CA THR A 62 -4.65 -4.96 -9.47
C THR A 62 -4.27 -4.55 -8.05
N MET A 63 -4.24 -3.24 -7.78
CA MET A 63 -3.95 -2.74 -6.44
C MET A 63 -5.03 -3.20 -5.46
N ALA A 64 -6.28 -3.05 -5.81
CA ALA A 64 -7.41 -3.46 -4.96
C ALA A 64 -7.36 -4.97 -4.65
N ALA A 65 -7.14 -5.80 -5.65
CA ALA A 65 -7.06 -7.25 -5.45
C ALA A 65 -5.89 -7.62 -4.52
N SER A 66 -4.75 -6.96 -4.69
CA SER A 66 -3.56 -7.21 -3.87
C SER A 66 -3.80 -6.83 -2.40
N LEU A 67 -4.47 -5.70 -2.17
CA LEU A 67 -4.80 -5.25 -0.82
C LEU A 67 -5.88 -6.12 -0.16
N LEU A 68 -6.86 -6.58 -0.93
CA LEU A 68 -7.88 -7.49 -0.41
C LEU A 68 -7.26 -8.82 0.03
N GLU A 69 -6.33 -9.34 -0.75
CA GLU A 69 -5.61 -10.57 -0.40
C GLU A 69 -4.80 -10.36 0.89
N LEU A 70 -4.09 -9.25 1.00
CA LEU A 70 -3.32 -8.92 2.19
C LEU A 70 -4.23 -8.78 3.42
N ALA A 71 -5.29 -8.00 3.31
CA ALA A 71 -6.23 -7.79 4.40
C ALA A 71 -6.95 -9.09 4.79
N GLY A 72 -7.18 -9.98 3.83
CA GLY A 72 -7.80 -11.28 4.05
C GLY A 72 -7.02 -12.19 4.99
N ALA A 73 -5.71 -12.00 5.11
CA ALA A 73 -4.89 -12.72 6.08
C ALA A 73 -5.19 -12.31 7.54
N GLY A 74 -5.88 -11.18 7.73
CA GLY A 74 -6.41 -10.78 9.03
C GLY A 74 -5.49 -9.91 9.88
N ASN A 75 -4.30 -9.54 9.39
CA ASN A 75 -3.33 -8.80 10.20
C ASN A 75 -3.46 -7.29 10.09
N VAL A 76 -4.00 -6.79 8.98
CA VAL A 76 -4.12 -5.35 8.72
C VAL A 76 -5.46 -4.99 8.09
N ARG A 77 -5.87 -3.76 8.33
CA ARG A 77 -6.88 -3.03 7.55
C ARG A 77 -6.17 -1.91 6.81
N THR A 78 -6.65 -1.57 5.63
CA THR A 78 -5.97 -0.59 4.78
C THR A 78 -6.89 0.54 4.36
N LYS A 79 -6.30 1.71 4.19
CA LYS A 79 -6.92 2.88 3.56
C LYS A 79 -5.98 3.30 2.44
N THR A 80 -6.49 3.45 1.24
CA THR A 80 -5.69 3.67 0.05
C THR A 80 -6.02 5.01 -0.58
N LEU A 81 -4.99 5.80 -0.86
CA LEU A 81 -5.10 7.08 -1.53
C LEU A 81 -4.43 6.97 -2.89
N ARG A 82 -5.18 7.28 -3.96
CA ARG A 82 -4.57 7.39 -5.29
C ARG A 82 -3.69 8.64 -5.29
N ALA A 83 -2.41 8.49 -5.61
CA ALA A 83 -1.43 9.57 -5.51
C ALA A 83 -0.92 9.99 -6.89
N PHE A 84 -0.60 11.27 -7.01
CA PHE A 84 -0.03 11.87 -8.21
C PHE A 84 1.26 12.58 -7.82
N ASP A 85 2.34 12.33 -8.54
CA ASP A 85 3.57 13.08 -8.32
C ASP A 85 3.47 14.48 -8.95
N GLU A 86 4.52 15.29 -8.81
CA GLU A 86 4.51 16.66 -9.33
C GLU A 86 4.32 16.71 -10.84
N GLY A 87 4.97 15.80 -11.57
CA GLY A 87 4.85 15.73 -13.03
C GLY A 87 3.43 15.37 -13.47
N GLU A 88 2.85 14.38 -12.81
CA GLU A 88 1.46 13.98 -13.08
C GLU A 88 0.49 15.09 -12.73
N MET A 89 0.71 15.78 -11.60
CA MET A 89 -0.12 16.91 -11.20
C MET A 89 -0.03 18.04 -12.21
N GLN A 90 1.17 18.34 -12.70
CA GLN A 90 1.37 19.36 -13.73
C GLN A 90 0.57 19.05 -15.00
N ALA A 91 0.62 17.80 -15.44
CA ALA A 91 -0.16 17.36 -16.61
C ALA A 91 -1.66 17.44 -16.37
N LEU A 92 -2.09 17.08 -15.16
CA LEU A 92 -3.49 17.13 -14.75
C LEU A 92 -4.02 18.58 -14.76
N LEU A 93 -3.22 19.52 -14.27
CA LEU A 93 -3.56 20.95 -14.28
C LEU A 93 -3.79 21.49 -15.68
N GLY A 94 -3.14 20.92 -16.68
CA GLY A 94 -3.36 21.27 -18.09
C GLY A 94 -4.75 21.00 -18.59
N GLN A 95 -5.54 20.19 -17.88
CA GLN A 95 -6.95 19.91 -18.23
C GLN A 95 -7.90 21.00 -17.70
N LEU A 96 -7.42 21.89 -16.84
CA LEU A 96 -8.22 23.01 -16.36
C LEU A 96 -8.23 24.11 -17.41
N GLY A 97 -9.40 24.59 -17.73
CA GLY A 97 -9.62 25.57 -18.79
C GLY A 97 -8.96 26.92 -18.63
#